data_4c8e806dd79b6b8d64b9feb652e6ad43
#
_entry.id   4c8e806dd79b6b8d64b9feb652e6ad43
#
_cell.length_a   1.000
_cell.length_b   1.000
_cell.length_c   1.000
_cell.angle_alpha   90.00
_cell.angle_beta   90.00
_cell.angle_gamma   90.00
#
_symmetry.space_group_name_H-M   'P 1'
#
loop_
_entity.id
_entity.type
_entity.pdbx_description
1 polymer ?
#
loop_
_entity_poly.entity_id
_entity_poly.type
_entity_poly.pdbx_seq_one_letter_code
_entity_poly.pdbx_strand_id
1 'polypeptide(L)'
;MAHYAASLPLEAPVGSEFVYSSGTTNILSRLCGDALGGGEAAMARHLAERIFGPLGMTSADPRFDDAGTFVGSSYVWATARDFARFGLWYLRDGMWDGRRLLPEGWADRARRLLSFDDEGTGYGEQWWVKADSELGVFWANGYEGQSITVVPGADTVIVRLGKTPAECAPALQQWRWDLLEALTGTG
;
A
#
# COMPACT_ATOMS: atom_id res chain seq x y z
N MET A 1 -10.34 10.57 12.99
CA MET A 1 -10.91 9.73 11.90
C MET A 1 -11.26 8.34 12.38
N ALA A 2 -10.35 7.58 12.99
CA ALA A 2 -10.57 6.19 13.43
C ALA A 2 -11.77 6.03 14.39
N HIS A 3 -11.89 6.92 15.41
CA HIS A 3 -13.00 6.87 16.37
C HIS A 3 -14.37 7.04 15.68
N TYR A 4 -14.45 7.96 14.73
CA TYR A 4 -15.69 8.15 13.95
C TYR A 4 -16.02 6.90 13.14
N ALA A 5 -15.06 6.34 12.41
CA ALA A 5 -15.30 5.12 11.63
C ALA A 5 -15.75 3.94 12.51
N ALA A 6 -15.12 3.77 13.68
CA ALA A 6 -15.49 2.72 14.64
C ALA A 6 -16.85 2.93 15.32
N SER A 7 -17.40 4.15 15.30
CA SER A 7 -18.73 4.45 15.88
C SER A 7 -19.89 4.20 14.92
N LEU A 8 -19.60 3.96 13.64
CA LEU A 8 -20.64 3.66 12.64
C LEU A 8 -21.09 2.19 12.75
N PRO A 9 -22.35 1.89 12.43
CA PRO A 9 -22.80 0.51 12.32
C PRO A 9 -22.09 -0.19 11.16
N LEU A 10 -22.00 -1.51 11.23
CA LEU A 10 -21.55 -2.31 10.09
C LEU A 10 -22.54 -2.20 8.93
N GLU A 11 -22.03 -2.00 7.73
CA GLU A 11 -22.82 -1.95 6.50
C GLU A 11 -23.27 -3.35 6.07
N ALA A 12 -22.47 -4.38 6.39
CA ALA A 12 -22.73 -5.78 6.09
C ALA A 12 -22.19 -6.69 7.21
N PRO A 13 -22.63 -7.97 7.29
CA PRO A 13 -22.05 -8.93 8.21
C PRO A 13 -20.53 -9.06 8.01
N VAL A 14 -19.78 -9.26 9.10
CA VAL A 14 -18.33 -9.39 9.02
C VAL A 14 -17.93 -10.53 8.08
N GLY A 15 -17.08 -10.22 7.10
CA GLY A 15 -16.56 -11.17 6.12
C GLY A 15 -17.50 -11.54 4.97
N SER A 16 -18.64 -10.86 4.82
CA SER A 16 -19.61 -11.12 3.74
C SER A 16 -19.37 -10.29 2.49
N GLU A 17 -18.85 -9.08 2.63
CA GLU A 17 -18.65 -8.13 1.53
C GLU A 17 -17.28 -7.46 1.62
N PHE A 18 -16.68 -7.17 0.48
CA PHE A 18 -15.48 -6.34 0.38
C PHE A 18 -15.91 -4.87 0.20
N VAL A 19 -15.49 -4.02 1.13
CA VAL A 19 -15.68 -2.57 1.03
C VAL A 19 -14.33 -1.90 1.20
N TYR A 20 -13.80 -1.30 0.12
CA TYR A 20 -12.57 -0.51 0.18
C TYR A 20 -12.82 0.79 0.96
N SER A 21 -12.29 0.88 2.18
CA SER A 21 -12.60 1.98 3.10
C SER A 21 -11.37 2.53 3.80
N SER A 22 -11.18 3.85 3.67
CA SER A 22 -10.21 4.60 4.47
C SER A 22 -10.52 4.54 5.97
N GLY A 23 -11.79 4.45 6.34
CA GLY A 23 -12.23 4.33 7.73
C GLY A 23 -11.66 3.09 8.39
N THR A 24 -11.80 1.93 7.75
CA THR A 24 -11.28 0.65 8.22
C THR A 24 -9.76 0.70 8.40
N THR A 25 -9.03 1.22 7.41
CA THR A 25 -7.58 1.35 7.49
C THR A 25 -7.15 2.28 8.64
N ASN A 26 -7.87 3.36 8.88
CA ASN A 26 -7.57 4.26 10.01
C ASN A 26 -7.87 3.62 11.38
N ILE A 27 -8.85 2.71 11.48
CA ILE A 27 -9.06 1.90 12.69
C ILE A 27 -7.81 1.03 12.95
N LEU A 28 -7.28 0.35 11.91
CA LEU A 28 -6.05 -0.43 12.04
C LEU A 28 -4.85 0.44 12.45
N SER A 29 -4.70 1.64 11.85
CA SER A 29 -3.67 2.60 12.23
C SER A 29 -3.76 2.99 13.70
N ARG A 30 -4.97 3.21 14.20
CA ARG A 30 -5.20 3.54 15.61
C ARG A 30 -4.80 2.38 16.53
N LEU A 31 -5.22 1.16 16.20
CA LEU A 31 -4.85 -0.02 16.98
C LEU A 31 -3.33 -0.24 17.02
N CYS A 32 -2.65 -0.05 15.88
CA CYS A 32 -1.18 -0.09 15.84
C CYS A 32 -0.56 0.99 16.72
N GLY A 33 -1.08 2.24 16.64
CA GLY A 33 -0.61 3.34 17.48
C GLY A 33 -0.77 3.05 18.97
N ASP A 34 -1.92 2.54 19.39
CA ASP A 34 -2.20 2.17 20.77
C ASP A 34 -1.26 1.07 21.28
N ALA A 35 -0.97 0.06 20.45
CA ALA A 35 -0.01 -1.00 20.75
C ALA A 35 1.44 -0.49 20.93
N LEU A 36 1.77 0.66 20.32
CA LEU A 36 3.08 1.31 20.44
C LEU A 36 3.18 2.29 21.62
N GLY A 37 2.14 2.38 22.44
CA GLY A 37 2.07 3.28 23.60
C GLY A 37 1.25 4.54 23.36
N GLY A 38 0.62 4.67 22.20
CA GLY A 38 -0.32 5.73 21.86
C GLY A 38 0.32 7.04 21.38
N GLY A 39 -0.50 7.80 20.64
CA GLY A 39 -0.18 9.14 20.16
C GLY A 39 0.76 9.23 18.97
N GLU A 40 0.80 10.41 18.37
CA GLU A 40 1.56 10.74 17.17
C GLU A 40 3.05 10.44 17.34
N ALA A 41 3.67 10.89 18.44
CA ALA A 41 5.11 10.77 18.65
C ALA A 41 5.60 9.31 18.69
N ALA A 42 4.81 8.39 19.26
CA ALA A 42 5.17 6.97 19.31
C ALA A 42 5.11 6.34 17.92
N MET A 43 4.06 6.60 17.16
CA MET A 43 3.90 6.10 15.80
C MET A 43 4.92 6.72 14.83
N ALA A 44 5.14 8.03 14.88
CA ALA A 44 6.12 8.71 14.04
C ALA A 44 7.54 8.15 14.27
N ARG A 45 7.93 7.96 15.53
CA ARG A 45 9.19 7.33 15.87
C ARG A 45 9.27 5.89 15.35
N HIS A 46 8.22 5.09 15.51
CA HIS A 46 8.18 3.72 15.00
C HIS A 46 8.36 3.68 13.48
N LEU A 47 7.63 4.50 12.73
CA LEU A 47 7.76 4.61 11.27
C LEU A 47 9.19 5.03 10.88
N ALA A 48 9.76 6.02 11.55
CA ALA A 48 11.10 6.50 11.28
C ALA A 48 12.18 5.45 11.58
N GLU A 49 12.12 4.77 12.74
CA GLU A 49 13.14 3.84 13.18
C GLU A 49 13.02 2.44 12.56
N ARG A 50 11.80 2.01 12.23
CA ARG A 50 11.55 0.63 11.78
C ARG A 50 11.30 0.50 10.29
N ILE A 51 10.92 1.57 9.61
CA ILE A 51 10.59 1.56 8.18
C ILE A 51 11.44 2.57 7.42
N PHE A 52 11.21 3.86 7.60
CA PHE A 52 11.80 4.88 6.73
C PHE A 52 13.33 4.97 6.86
N GLY A 53 13.85 4.98 8.08
CA GLY A 53 15.29 5.03 8.34
C GLY A 53 16.04 3.82 7.78
N PRO A 54 15.66 2.58 8.13
CA PRO A 54 16.30 1.38 7.57
C PRO A 54 16.24 1.30 6.05
N LEU A 55 15.15 1.73 5.41
CA LEU A 55 15.00 1.77 3.95
C LEU A 55 15.70 2.96 3.29
N GLY A 56 16.20 3.92 4.06
CA GLY A 56 16.78 5.16 3.54
C GLY A 56 15.76 6.08 2.87
N MET A 57 14.49 6.02 3.29
CA MET A 57 13.40 6.89 2.79
C MET A 57 13.44 8.26 3.47
N THR A 58 14.44 9.05 3.15
CA THR A 58 14.73 10.32 3.84
C THR A 58 13.74 11.45 3.57
N SER A 59 12.91 11.30 2.54
CA SER A 59 11.86 12.27 2.19
C SER A 59 10.47 11.86 2.68
N ALA A 60 10.34 10.74 3.40
CA ALA A 60 9.05 10.26 3.86
C ALA A 60 8.48 11.16 4.97
N ASP A 61 7.28 11.68 4.74
CA ASP A 61 6.56 12.60 5.61
C ASP A 61 5.14 12.07 5.86
N PRO A 62 4.94 11.24 6.91
CA PRO A 62 3.63 10.70 7.27
C PRO A 62 2.76 11.78 7.94
N ARG A 63 1.44 11.76 7.67
CA ARG A 63 0.50 12.69 8.28
C ARG A 63 -0.37 12.02 9.34
N PHE A 64 -0.79 12.83 10.28
CA PHE A 64 -1.60 12.42 11.42
C PHE A 64 -2.88 13.26 11.45
N ASP A 65 -3.95 12.69 11.98
CA ASP A 65 -5.18 13.44 12.25
C ASP A 65 -5.08 14.22 13.57
N ASP A 66 -6.07 15.09 13.84
CA ASP A 66 -6.09 15.94 15.06
C ASP A 66 -6.12 15.12 16.37
N ALA A 67 -6.41 13.82 16.29
CA ALA A 67 -6.36 12.90 17.43
C ALA A 67 -4.99 12.21 17.57
N GLY A 68 -4.00 12.57 16.73
CA GLY A 68 -2.67 11.97 16.71
C GLY A 68 -2.64 10.55 16.14
N THR A 69 -3.65 10.15 15.37
CA THR A 69 -3.68 8.87 14.66
C THR A 69 -3.00 9.02 13.31
N PHE A 70 -2.06 8.13 12.99
CA PHE A 70 -1.48 8.07 11.65
C PHE A 70 -2.57 7.82 10.59
N VAL A 71 -2.60 8.64 9.54
CA VAL A 71 -3.55 8.47 8.43
C VAL A 71 -3.04 7.37 7.50
N GLY A 72 -3.15 6.11 7.93
CA GLY A 72 -2.61 4.95 7.21
C GLY A 72 -3.30 4.65 5.88
N SER A 73 -4.45 5.28 5.64
CA SER A 73 -5.16 5.15 4.36
C SER A 73 -4.62 6.08 3.28
N SER A 74 -3.78 7.07 3.62
CA SER A 74 -3.35 8.13 2.70
C SER A 74 -2.26 9.01 3.33
N TYR A 75 -1.78 10.04 2.58
CA TYR A 75 -0.96 11.14 3.13
C TYR A 75 0.40 10.73 3.71
N VAL A 76 1.07 9.73 3.15
CA VAL A 76 2.51 9.65 3.23
C VAL A 76 3.07 10.35 1.99
N TRP A 77 3.78 11.45 2.19
CA TRP A 77 4.46 12.16 1.12
C TRP A 77 5.89 11.66 1.03
N ALA A 78 6.34 11.33 -0.17
CA ALA A 78 7.71 10.92 -0.40
C ALA A 78 8.10 11.11 -1.88
N THR A 79 9.38 11.11 -2.17
CA THR A 79 9.86 11.09 -3.55
C THR A 79 9.56 9.74 -4.22
N ALA A 80 9.50 9.71 -5.55
CA ALA A 80 9.35 8.46 -6.30
C ALA A 80 10.44 7.44 -5.96
N ARG A 81 11.67 7.90 -5.68
CA ARG A 81 12.78 7.01 -5.28
C ARG A 81 12.56 6.36 -3.93
N ASP A 82 11.98 7.08 -2.98
CA ASP A 82 11.67 6.51 -1.66
C ASP A 82 10.50 5.53 -1.75
N PHE A 83 9.48 5.82 -2.55
CA PHE A 83 8.43 4.84 -2.84
C PHE A 83 8.96 3.61 -3.59
N ALA A 84 9.96 3.78 -4.47
CA ALA A 84 10.62 2.64 -5.11
C ALA A 84 11.38 1.76 -4.09
N ARG A 85 12.04 2.36 -3.09
CA ARG A 85 12.66 1.60 -1.99
C ARG A 85 11.63 0.77 -1.22
N PHE A 86 10.47 1.36 -0.93
CA PHE A 86 9.35 0.66 -0.29
C PHE A 86 8.86 -0.51 -1.16
N GLY A 87 8.66 -0.31 -2.44
CA GLY A 87 8.28 -1.38 -3.38
C GLY A 87 9.34 -2.49 -3.47
N LEU A 88 10.62 -2.13 -3.57
CA LEU A 88 11.74 -3.08 -3.58
C LEU A 88 11.83 -3.90 -2.29
N TRP A 89 11.50 -3.31 -1.16
CA TRP A 89 11.45 -4.01 0.11
C TRP A 89 10.40 -5.14 0.10
N TYR A 90 9.23 -4.90 -0.48
CA TYR A 90 8.21 -5.93 -0.69
C TYR A 90 8.62 -6.93 -1.77
N LEU A 91 9.23 -6.48 -2.88
CA LEU A 91 9.75 -7.35 -3.93
C LEU A 91 10.75 -8.37 -3.39
N ARG A 92 11.53 -7.99 -2.39
CA ARG A 92 12.56 -8.81 -1.73
C ARG A 92 12.08 -9.44 -0.43
N ASP A 93 10.80 -9.64 -0.28
CA ASP A 93 10.18 -10.25 0.92
C ASP A 93 10.74 -9.72 2.22
N GLY A 94 10.81 -8.40 2.36
CA GLY A 94 11.25 -7.75 3.58
C GLY A 94 12.76 -7.73 3.83
N MET A 95 13.57 -8.18 2.87
CA MET A 95 15.03 -8.08 2.93
C MET A 95 15.51 -6.72 2.42
N TRP A 96 16.41 -6.07 3.17
CA TRP A 96 17.05 -4.81 2.81
C TRP A 96 18.48 -4.73 3.34
N ASP A 97 19.42 -4.44 2.45
CA ASP A 97 20.87 -4.36 2.77
C ASP A 97 21.37 -5.56 3.61
N GLY A 98 20.99 -6.77 3.21
CA GLY A 98 21.36 -8.01 3.88
C GLY A 98 20.64 -8.27 5.23
N ARG A 99 19.72 -7.41 5.63
CA ARG A 99 18.96 -7.52 6.88
C ARG A 99 17.49 -7.85 6.59
N ARG A 100 16.91 -8.75 7.38
CA ARG A 100 15.48 -9.01 7.33
C ARG A 100 14.74 -8.02 8.23
N LEU A 101 13.87 -7.22 7.63
CA LEU A 101 13.05 -6.21 8.32
C LEU A 101 11.58 -6.63 8.45
N LEU A 102 11.10 -7.58 7.61
CA LEU A 102 9.78 -8.22 7.74
C LEU A 102 9.96 -9.74 7.93
N PRO A 103 9.00 -10.40 8.56
CA PRO A 103 8.98 -11.87 8.60
C PRO A 103 9.08 -12.49 7.20
N GLU A 104 9.69 -13.65 7.10
CA GLU A 104 9.75 -14.42 5.85
C GLU A 104 8.34 -14.76 5.36
N GLY A 105 8.12 -14.65 4.04
CA GLY A 105 6.82 -14.88 3.42
C GLY A 105 5.82 -13.74 3.63
N TRP A 106 6.24 -12.61 4.21
CA TRP A 106 5.34 -11.47 4.46
C TRP A 106 4.76 -10.89 3.18
N ALA A 107 5.58 -10.71 2.14
CA ALA A 107 5.12 -10.17 0.87
C ALA A 107 4.14 -11.11 0.16
N ASP A 108 4.40 -12.42 0.19
CA ASP A 108 3.48 -13.42 -0.36
C ASP A 108 2.15 -13.46 0.40
N ARG A 109 2.19 -13.32 1.72
CA ARG A 109 0.99 -13.18 2.53
C ARG A 109 0.22 -11.91 2.16
N ALA A 110 0.90 -10.77 2.07
CA ALA A 110 0.27 -9.47 1.79
C ALA A 110 -0.43 -9.44 0.42
N ARG A 111 0.12 -10.11 -0.59
CA ARG A 111 -0.45 -10.20 -1.93
C ARG A 111 -1.36 -11.42 -2.16
N ARG A 112 -1.59 -12.23 -1.12
CA ARG A 112 -2.54 -13.35 -1.24
C ARG A 112 -3.94 -12.81 -1.49
N LEU A 113 -4.56 -13.28 -2.56
CA LEU A 113 -5.92 -12.88 -2.93
C LEU A 113 -6.91 -13.27 -1.83
N LEU A 114 -7.62 -12.28 -1.30
CA LEU A 114 -8.61 -12.45 -0.23
C LEU A 114 -10.03 -12.08 -0.72
N SER A 115 -10.15 -11.10 -1.61
CA SER A 115 -11.42 -10.61 -2.11
C SER A 115 -11.27 -9.95 -3.47
N PHE A 116 -12.38 -9.57 -4.08
CA PHE A 116 -12.43 -8.77 -5.30
C PHE A 116 -13.30 -7.54 -5.05
N ASP A 117 -12.98 -6.45 -5.76
CA ASP A 117 -13.89 -5.32 -5.86
C ASP A 117 -15.00 -5.59 -6.91
N ASP A 118 -15.91 -4.62 -7.08
CA ASP A 118 -17.02 -4.71 -8.02
C ASP A 118 -16.60 -4.78 -9.50
N GLU A 119 -15.34 -4.40 -9.80
CA GLU A 119 -14.75 -4.44 -11.14
C GLU A 119 -13.96 -5.74 -11.38
N GLY A 120 -13.90 -6.63 -10.39
CA GLY A 120 -13.15 -7.88 -10.46
C GLY A 120 -11.66 -7.75 -10.20
N THR A 121 -11.21 -6.61 -9.65
CA THR A 121 -9.82 -6.43 -9.24
C THR A 121 -9.56 -7.12 -7.91
N GLY A 122 -8.53 -7.92 -7.83
CA GLY A 122 -8.17 -8.65 -6.62
C GLY A 122 -7.62 -7.73 -5.52
N TYR A 123 -7.86 -8.10 -4.26
CA TYR A 123 -7.33 -7.42 -3.09
C TYR A 123 -6.80 -8.40 -2.06
N GLY A 124 -5.63 -8.10 -1.51
CA GLY A 124 -4.97 -8.85 -0.45
C GLY A 124 -4.95 -8.07 0.88
N GLU A 125 -3.88 -8.21 1.66
CA GLU A 125 -3.69 -7.45 2.90
C GLU A 125 -3.12 -6.05 2.57
N GLN A 126 -4.00 -5.08 2.31
CA GLN A 126 -3.69 -3.68 1.95
C GLN A 126 -2.98 -3.50 0.59
N TRP A 127 -3.05 -4.49 -0.29
CA TRP A 127 -2.51 -4.44 -1.63
C TRP A 127 -3.55 -4.86 -2.67
N TRP A 128 -3.61 -4.14 -3.76
CA TRP A 128 -4.30 -4.58 -4.97
C TRP A 128 -3.50 -5.69 -5.64
N VAL A 129 -4.19 -6.67 -6.20
CA VAL A 129 -3.57 -7.87 -6.78
C VAL A 129 -4.14 -8.13 -8.16
N LYS A 130 -3.27 -8.33 -9.16
CA LYS A 130 -3.67 -8.80 -10.48
C LYS A 130 -3.76 -10.33 -10.44
N ALA A 131 -4.97 -10.84 -10.19
CA ALA A 131 -5.22 -12.26 -9.90
C ALA A 131 -4.80 -13.22 -11.02
N ASP A 132 -4.89 -12.78 -12.28
CA ASP A 132 -4.55 -13.52 -13.51
C ASP A 132 -3.09 -13.31 -13.96
N SER A 133 -2.25 -12.64 -13.16
CA SER A 133 -0.87 -12.35 -13.55
C SER A 133 0.07 -13.51 -13.24
N GLU A 134 0.66 -14.09 -14.29
CA GLU A 134 1.76 -15.06 -14.14
C GLU A 134 3.02 -14.42 -13.52
N LEU A 135 3.18 -13.11 -13.64
CA LEU A 135 4.27 -12.34 -13.05
C LEU A 135 4.03 -12.00 -11.58
N GLY A 136 2.86 -12.33 -11.03
CA GLY A 136 2.50 -12.08 -9.64
C GLY A 136 2.38 -10.60 -9.28
N VAL A 137 1.85 -9.78 -10.18
CA VAL A 137 1.74 -8.32 -10.03
C VAL A 137 0.81 -7.92 -8.89
N PHE A 138 1.28 -7.01 -8.06
CA PHE A 138 0.48 -6.35 -7.03
C PHE A 138 0.89 -4.88 -6.90
N TRP A 139 -0.03 -4.02 -6.40
CA TRP A 139 0.25 -2.58 -6.36
C TRP A 139 -0.50 -1.86 -5.23
N ALA A 140 0.06 -0.72 -4.82
CA ALA A 140 -0.63 0.29 -4.02
C ALA A 140 -1.11 1.41 -4.94
N ASN A 141 -2.36 1.83 -4.77
CA ASN A 141 -2.95 2.99 -5.44
C ASN A 141 -3.06 4.18 -4.49
N GLY A 142 -2.70 5.35 -4.99
CA GLY A 142 -2.94 6.62 -4.33
C GLY A 142 -3.88 7.52 -5.13
N TYR A 143 -4.37 8.56 -4.46
CA TYR A 143 -5.25 9.56 -5.05
C TYR A 143 -4.64 10.18 -6.33
N GLU A 144 -5.47 10.46 -7.33
CA GLU A 144 -5.05 11.02 -8.63
C GLU A 144 -4.02 10.16 -9.39
N GLY A 145 -4.00 8.84 -9.17
CA GLY A 145 -3.19 7.90 -9.94
C GLY A 145 -1.74 7.73 -9.47
N GLN A 146 -1.42 8.09 -8.23
CA GLN A 146 -0.16 7.67 -7.63
C GLN A 146 -0.11 6.15 -7.57
N SER A 147 1.03 5.54 -7.85
CA SER A 147 1.13 4.08 -7.71
C SER A 147 2.54 3.59 -7.41
N ILE A 148 2.60 2.49 -6.66
CA ILE A 148 3.78 1.64 -6.51
C ILE A 148 3.35 0.27 -7.03
N THR A 149 3.88 -0.16 -8.15
CA THR A 149 3.59 -1.48 -8.75
C THR A 149 4.80 -2.37 -8.58
N VAL A 150 4.57 -3.56 -8.03
CA VAL A 150 5.61 -4.58 -7.78
C VAL A 150 5.35 -5.75 -8.71
N VAL A 151 6.38 -6.17 -9.43
CA VAL A 151 6.33 -7.22 -10.47
C VAL A 151 7.36 -8.30 -10.14
N PRO A 152 7.05 -9.27 -9.28
CA PRO A 152 8.01 -10.28 -8.86
C PRO A 152 8.61 -11.09 -10.00
N GLY A 153 7.80 -11.52 -10.96
CA GLY A 153 8.25 -12.31 -12.10
C GLY A 153 9.20 -11.58 -13.05
N ALA A 154 9.32 -10.25 -12.94
CA ALA A 154 10.25 -9.44 -13.73
C ALA A 154 11.30 -8.71 -12.86
N ASP A 155 11.41 -9.03 -11.58
CA ASP A 155 12.29 -8.34 -10.61
C ASP A 155 12.23 -6.82 -10.72
N THR A 156 11.02 -6.26 -10.84
CA THR A 156 10.82 -4.85 -11.19
C THR A 156 9.84 -4.16 -10.24
N VAL A 157 10.12 -2.89 -9.94
CA VAL A 157 9.20 -1.98 -9.26
C VAL A 157 9.01 -0.74 -10.13
N ILE A 158 7.75 -0.36 -10.35
CA ILE A 158 7.38 0.83 -11.10
C ILE A 158 6.68 1.80 -10.16
N VAL A 159 7.17 3.02 -10.07
CA VAL A 159 6.53 4.09 -9.29
C VAL A 159 6.08 5.18 -10.24
N ARG A 160 4.82 5.56 -10.11
CA ARG A 160 4.29 6.72 -10.79
C ARG A 160 3.80 7.73 -9.76
N LEU A 161 4.29 8.95 -9.88
CA LEU A 161 3.76 10.13 -9.21
C LEU A 161 3.25 11.13 -10.25
N GLY A 162 2.07 11.67 -10.04
CA GLY A 162 1.50 12.66 -10.96
C GLY A 162 0.05 12.95 -10.62
N LYS A 163 -0.48 14.02 -11.17
CA LYS A 163 -1.86 14.43 -10.99
C LYS A 163 -2.67 14.05 -12.23
N THR A 164 -3.56 13.07 -12.08
CA THR A 164 -4.42 12.57 -13.15
C THR A 164 -5.87 12.87 -12.81
N PRO A 165 -6.60 13.62 -13.64
CA PRO A 165 -8.03 13.81 -13.47
C PRO A 165 -8.79 12.48 -13.46
N ALA A 166 -9.89 12.41 -12.72
CA ALA A 166 -10.67 11.17 -12.55
C ALA A 166 -11.15 10.57 -13.88
N GLU A 167 -11.53 11.41 -14.84
CA GLU A 167 -11.95 11.00 -16.18
C GLU A 167 -10.84 10.30 -16.99
N CYS A 168 -9.57 10.50 -16.63
CA CYS A 168 -8.43 9.84 -17.26
C CYS A 168 -8.00 8.55 -16.54
N ALA A 169 -8.65 8.16 -15.46
CA ALA A 169 -8.27 6.97 -14.69
C ALA A 169 -8.28 5.67 -15.53
N PRO A 170 -9.27 5.41 -16.42
CA PRO A 170 -9.23 4.23 -17.28
C PRO A 170 -8.04 4.20 -18.23
N ALA A 171 -7.70 5.34 -18.85
CA ALA A 171 -6.56 5.45 -19.74
C ALA A 171 -5.23 5.27 -18.99
N LEU A 172 -5.13 5.77 -17.76
CA LEU A 172 -3.97 5.54 -16.91
C LEU A 172 -3.82 4.07 -16.51
N GLN A 173 -4.92 3.39 -16.23
CA GLN A 173 -4.90 1.96 -15.93
C GLN A 173 -4.44 1.15 -17.15
N GLN A 174 -4.94 1.44 -18.34
CA GLN A 174 -4.50 0.80 -19.58
C GLN A 174 -3.01 1.05 -19.83
N TRP A 175 -2.55 2.30 -19.72
CA TRP A 175 -1.12 2.64 -19.84
C TRP A 175 -0.24 1.85 -18.88
N ARG A 176 -0.70 1.58 -17.65
CA ARG A 176 0.04 0.75 -16.69
C ARG A 176 0.24 -0.67 -17.21
N TRP A 177 -0.81 -1.25 -17.78
CA TRP A 177 -0.73 -2.60 -18.33
C TRP A 177 0.13 -2.66 -19.59
N ASP A 178 -0.02 -1.72 -20.51
CA ASP A 178 0.82 -1.61 -21.71
C ASP A 178 2.30 -1.47 -21.35
N LEU A 179 2.61 -0.69 -20.32
CA LEU A 179 3.98 -0.54 -19.82
C LEU A 179 4.53 -1.86 -19.25
N LEU A 180 3.72 -2.60 -18.50
CA LEU A 180 4.11 -3.91 -17.97
C LEU A 180 4.40 -4.89 -19.11
N GLU A 181 3.54 -4.99 -20.10
CA GLU A 181 3.74 -5.84 -21.28
C GLU A 181 5.02 -5.47 -22.03
N ALA A 182 5.25 -4.18 -22.26
CA ALA A 182 6.46 -3.70 -22.93
C ALA A 182 7.75 -4.02 -22.18
N LEU A 183 7.71 -3.99 -20.84
CA LEU A 183 8.88 -4.27 -19.98
C LEU A 183 9.16 -5.77 -19.80
N THR A 184 8.14 -6.60 -19.90
CA THR A 184 8.23 -8.04 -19.62
C THR A 184 8.25 -8.90 -20.86
N GLY A 185 8.00 -8.33 -22.04
CA GLY A 185 7.98 -9.06 -23.32
C GLY A 185 6.83 -10.08 -23.43
N THR A 186 5.82 -9.96 -22.59
CA THR A 186 4.61 -10.80 -22.60
C THR A 186 3.53 -10.12 -23.43
N GLY A 187 3.73 -9.95 -24.72
CA GLY A 187 2.78 -9.44 -25.68
C GLY A 187 2.54 -10.45 -26.79
#